data_59ae210371b14492832932dfd63e0569
#
_entry.id   59ae210371b14492832932dfd63e0569
#
_cell.length_a   1.000
_cell.length_b   1.000
_cell.length_c   1.000
_cell.angle_alpha   90.00
_cell.angle_beta   90.00
_cell.angle_gamma   90.00
#
_symmetry.space_group_name_H-M   'P 1'
#
loop_
_entity.id
_entity.type
_entity.pdbx_description
1 polymer ?
#
loop_
_entity_poly.entity_id
_entity_poly.type
_entity_poly.pdbx_seq_one_letter_code
_entity_poly.pdbx_strand_id
1 'polypeptide(L)'
;MIQVSHLNKIYSNGLEVLRDVNVTIQKGEVISVIGPSGTGKSTFLRCLNLLERPSGGNIIVDGQDMMSSKTNVSKLRQKMGMVFQSFNLFNHMSIMDNLCIGPTKLLGKSRKEAEKRALELLEMVGLAEKADAMPSQLSGGQKQRIAIARCLSMEPEIILFDEPTSALDPTMVSEVLGGIRSLAQQGMTMVIVTHEMRFARDVSTRILYMDQGIVYEEGTPEQIFEHPQKERTRVFINRIRDYHYPICSRKYDLYQLQAGMMHFCQRYFLPQSVQFRVQLLAEEVLQLVPFDKGKIDLTLRYSEKNETISLDLLMPVGIVSVLKDKDFKPDELGMSIVEGLCSEVSEVVEDYPEGPRVRVQFALEKTE
;
A
#
# COMPACT_ATOMS: atom_id res chain seq x y z
N MET A 1 22.98 0.16 -8.29
CA MET A 1 22.70 1.59 -8.19
C MET A 1 22.51 2.03 -6.74
N ILE A 2 21.44 1.62 -6.02
CA ILE A 2 21.30 1.90 -4.58
C ILE A 2 21.22 0.59 -3.81
N GLN A 3 22.01 0.47 -2.74
CA GLN A 3 21.93 -0.63 -1.77
C GLN A 3 21.62 -0.06 -0.40
N VAL A 4 20.59 -0.58 0.23
CA VAL A 4 20.14 -0.24 1.58
C VAL A 4 20.30 -1.48 2.44
N SER A 5 21.02 -1.37 3.54
CA SER A 5 21.29 -2.48 4.45
C SER A 5 21.03 -2.06 5.90
N HIS A 6 20.21 -2.84 6.58
CA HIS A 6 19.88 -2.68 8.00
C HIS A 6 19.43 -1.25 8.36
N LEU A 7 18.64 -0.61 7.47
CA LEU A 7 18.22 0.77 7.64
C LEU A 7 17.22 0.89 8.77
N ASN A 8 17.55 1.74 9.75
CA ASN A 8 16.71 2.04 10.90
C ASN A 8 16.47 3.54 11.02
N LYS A 9 15.26 3.92 11.43
CA LYS A 9 14.94 5.33 11.76
C LYS A 9 14.11 5.41 13.03
N ILE A 10 14.69 6.10 14.02
CA ILE A 10 14.04 6.44 15.28
C ILE A 10 14.03 7.97 15.38
N TYR A 11 12.89 8.57 15.64
CA TYR A 11 12.76 10.01 15.87
C TYR A 11 13.09 10.38 17.31
N SER A 12 13.31 11.67 17.56
CA SER A 12 13.70 12.20 18.89
C SER A 12 12.67 11.92 20.01
N ASN A 13 11.41 11.68 19.65
CA ASN A 13 10.35 11.29 20.58
C ASN A 13 10.32 9.78 20.88
N GLY A 14 11.32 9.01 20.42
CA GLY A 14 11.42 7.57 20.61
C GLY A 14 10.59 6.73 19.62
N LEU A 15 9.87 7.35 18.67
CA LEU A 15 9.09 6.63 17.68
C LEU A 15 10.02 5.96 16.66
N GLU A 16 10.03 4.64 16.64
CA GLU A 16 10.74 3.83 15.65
C GLU A 16 9.84 3.63 14.40
N VAL A 17 10.26 4.23 13.29
CA VAL A 17 9.47 4.27 12.04
C VAL A 17 10.01 3.31 10.98
N LEU A 18 11.34 3.07 10.96
CA LEU A 18 11.95 2.05 10.09
C LEU A 18 12.75 1.08 10.95
N ARG A 19 12.63 -0.22 10.61
CA ARG A 19 13.20 -1.34 11.36
C ARG A 19 13.86 -2.29 10.38
N ASP A 20 15.18 -2.34 10.38
CA ASP A 20 15.96 -3.31 9.59
C ASP A 20 15.54 -3.41 8.11
N VAL A 21 15.34 -2.26 7.44
CA VAL A 21 14.95 -2.25 6.04
C VAL A 21 16.15 -2.58 5.16
N ASN A 22 16.00 -3.60 4.31
CA ASN A 22 17.01 -4.08 3.37
C ASN A 22 16.42 -4.08 1.97
N VAL A 23 17.00 -3.29 1.03
CA VAL A 23 16.52 -3.15 -0.36
C VAL A 23 17.68 -2.85 -1.29
N THR A 24 17.70 -3.49 -2.46
CA THR A 24 18.60 -3.13 -3.56
C THR A 24 17.80 -2.60 -4.73
N ILE A 25 18.17 -1.44 -5.28
CA ILE A 25 17.51 -0.79 -6.43
C ILE A 25 18.48 -0.84 -7.60
N GLN A 26 18.05 -1.46 -8.70
CA GLN A 26 18.83 -1.61 -9.93
C GLN A 26 18.58 -0.43 -10.88
N LYS A 27 19.52 -0.21 -11.82
CA LYS A 27 19.33 0.81 -12.87
C LYS A 27 18.20 0.39 -13.83
N GLY A 28 17.33 1.34 -14.16
CA GLY A 28 16.16 1.10 -15.03
C GLY A 28 14.97 0.45 -14.30
N GLU A 29 15.11 0.15 -13.00
CA GLU A 29 14.04 -0.44 -12.21
C GLU A 29 13.02 0.63 -11.78
N VAL A 30 11.74 0.30 -11.87
CA VAL A 30 10.64 1.10 -11.35
C VAL A 30 10.04 0.39 -10.15
N ILE A 31 10.28 0.92 -8.96
CA ILE A 31 9.79 0.35 -7.71
C ILE A 31 8.64 1.20 -7.18
N SER A 32 7.47 0.59 -6.97
CA SER A 32 6.43 1.23 -6.16
C SER A 32 6.45 0.72 -4.72
N VAL A 33 6.40 1.66 -3.78
CA VAL A 33 6.29 1.39 -2.34
C VAL A 33 4.86 1.63 -1.91
N ILE A 34 4.18 0.57 -1.49
CA ILE A 34 2.78 0.59 -1.08
C ILE A 34 2.63 0.13 0.38
N GLY A 35 1.47 0.34 0.98
CA GLY A 35 1.17 -0.08 2.36
C GLY A 35 0.31 0.93 3.10
N PRO A 36 -0.15 0.61 4.32
CA PRO A 36 -0.98 1.50 5.14
C PRO A 36 -0.31 2.85 5.44
N SER A 37 -1.12 3.86 5.77
CA SER A 37 -0.59 5.17 6.20
C SER A 37 0.20 5.02 7.51
N GLY A 38 1.28 5.79 7.66
CA GLY A 38 2.11 5.76 8.87
C GLY A 38 3.12 4.61 8.96
N THR A 39 3.24 3.73 7.96
CA THR A 39 4.17 2.59 7.99
C THR A 39 5.61 2.90 7.60
N GLY A 40 5.96 4.18 7.40
CA GLY A 40 7.35 4.60 7.14
C GLY A 40 7.72 4.78 5.67
N LYS A 41 6.79 4.64 4.70
CA LYS A 41 7.07 4.73 3.25
C LYS A 41 7.80 6.02 2.84
N SER A 42 7.22 7.19 3.18
CA SER A 42 7.83 8.49 2.89
C SER A 42 9.14 8.70 3.65
N THR A 43 9.24 8.19 4.89
CA THR A 43 10.48 8.23 5.67
C THR A 43 11.57 7.41 4.99
N PHE A 44 11.25 6.19 4.52
CA PHE A 44 12.18 5.36 3.74
C PHE A 44 12.67 6.11 2.50
N LEU A 45 11.74 6.66 1.70
CA LEU A 45 12.07 7.41 0.50
C LEU A 45 13.01 8.61 0.80
N ARG A 46 12.71 9.38 1.86
CA ARG A 46 13.52 10.52 2.29
C ARG A 46 14.88 10.12 2.87
N CYS A 47 15.00 8.92 3.42
CA CYS A 47 16.29 8.37 3.83
C CYS A 47 17.20 8.08 2.63
N LEU A 48 16.65 7.63 1.48
CA LEU A 48 17.45 7.30 0.29
C LEU A 48 18.31 8.48 -0.20
N ASN A 49 17.83 9.71 -0.02
CA ASN A 49 18.57 10.93 -0.40
C ASN A 49 19.06 11.74 0.82
N LEU A 50 18.99 11.17 2.02
CA LEU A 50 19.36 11.80 3.29
C LEU A 50 18.61 13.11 3.61
N LEU A 51 17.43 13.35 3.08
CA LEU A 51 16.52 14.39 3.60
C LEU A 51 16.10 14.05 5.03
N GLU A 52 15.93 12.76 5.31
CA GLU A 52 15.84 12.21 6.66
C GLU A 52 17.10 11.39 6.93
N ARG A 53 17.85 11.76 7.98
CA ARG A 53 19.03 11.00 8.34
C ARG A 53 18.63 9.72 9.08
N PRO A 54 19.05 8.53 8.62
CA PRO A 54 18.84 7.28 9.33
C PRO A 54 19.47 7.29 10.73
N SER A 55 18.91 6.52 11.64
CA SER A 55 19.48 6.29 12.98
C SER A 55 20.50 5.16 12.98
N GLY A 56 20.44 4.25 11.98
CA GLY A 56 21.35 3.14 11.80
C GLY A 56 21.25 2.55 10.40
N GLY A 57 22.15 1.66 10.06
CA GLY A 57 22.27 1.02 8.75
C GLY A 57 23.07 1.84 7.75
N ASN A 58 23.14 1.35 6.51
CA ASN A 58 23.93 1.94 5.44
C ASN A 58 23.10 2.16 4.18
N ILE A 59 23.43 3.25 3.45
CA ILE A 59 22.88 3.55 2.12
C ILE A 59 24.07 3.78 1.19
N ILE A 60 24.26 2.89 0.22
CA ILE A 60 25.32 2.96 -0.77
C ILE A 60 24.70 3.35 -2.11
N VAL A 61 25.16 4.44 -2.71
CA VAL A 61 24.75 4.92 -4.04
C VAL A 61 25.95 4.90 -4.96
N ASP A 62 25.88 4.15 -6.05
CA ASP A 62 26.99 3.96 -7.01
C ASP A 62 28.32 3.60 -6.33
N GLY A 63 28.29 2.72 -5.34
CA GLY A 63 29.46 2.28 -4.58
C GLY A 63 29.95 3.27 -3.51
N GLN A 64 29.28 4.41 -3.32
CA GLN A 64 29.62 5.41 -2.31
C GLN A 64 28.66 5.36 -1.13
N ASP A 65 29.19 5.18 0.07
CA ASP A 65 28.41 5.21 1.31
C ASP A 65 27.95 6.64 1.62
N MET A 66 26.64 6.88 1.56
CA MET A 66 26.06 8.20 1.84
C MET A 66 26.20 8.64 3.30
N MET A 67 26.43 7.71 4.22
CA MET A 67 26.60 8.00 5.65
C MET A 67 28.04 8.38 6.01
N SER A 68 28.99 8.12 5.13
CA SER A 68 30.42 8.42 5.34
C SER A 68 30.68 9.93 5.35
N SER A 69 31.47 10.39 6.32
CA SER A 69 31.91 11.80 6.39
C SER A 69 32.78 12.25 5.20
N LYS A 70 33.35 11.29 4.45
CA LYS A 70 34.15 11.55 3.26
C LYS A 70 33.33 11.73 1.99
N THR A 71 32.03 11.37 2.01
CA THR A 71 31.16 11.41 0.83
C THR A 71 30.60 12.81 0.62
N ASN A 72 30.70 13.30 -0.61
CA ASN A 72 30.03 14.54 -1.00
C ASN A 72 28.54 14.26 -1.32
N VAL A 73 27.71 14.29 -0.26
CA VAL A 73 26.28 14.03 -0.35
C VAL A 73 25.59 14.97 -1.35
N SER A 74 26.04 16.22 -1.46
CA SER A 74 25.45 17.19 -2.40
C SER A 74 25.61 16.75 -3.86
N LYS A 75 26.78 16.17 -4.22
CA LYS A 75 26.99 15.61 -5.56
C LYS A 75 26.13 14.38 -5.83
N LEU A 76 25.94 13.50 -4.84
CA LEU A 76 25.06 12.34 -4.98
C LEU A 76 23.60 12.76 -5.11
N ARG A 77 23.16 13.77 -4.35
CA ARG A 77 21.80 14.33 -4.47
C ARG A 77 21.51 14.95 -5.85
N GLN A 78 22.50 15.48 -6.54
CA GLN A 78 22.33 16.00 -7.90
C GLN A 78 21.91 14.91 -8.89
N LYS A 79 22.32 13.65 -8.64
CA LYS A 79 21.92 12.48 -9.43
C LYS A 79 20.55 11.92 -9.05
N MET A 80 19.96 12.38 -7.95
CA MET A 80 18.74 11.87 -7.36
C MET A 80 17.68 12.97 -7.33
N GLY A 81 16.81 12.97 -8.32
CA GLY A 81 15.66 13.87 -8.32
C GLY A 81 14.64 13.50 -7.25
N MET A 82 13.96 14.48 -6.68
CA MET A 82 12.85 14.22 -5.77
C MET A 82 11.66 15.10 -6.11
N VAL A 83 10.50 14.46 -6.24
CA VAL A 83 9.20 15.08 -6.46
C VAL A 83 8.35 14.86 -5.22
N PHE A 84 7.93 15.95 -4.60
CA PHE A 84 7.18 15.95 -3.35
C PHE A 84 5.68 16.04 -3.58
N GLN A 85 4.91 15.61 -2.60
CA GLN A 85 3.47 15.77 -2.52
C GLN A 85 3.03 17.25 -2.63
N SER A 86 3.76 18.17 -2.03
CA SER A 86 3.45 19.61 -1.95
C SER A 86 4.14 20.46 -3.01
N PHE A 87 4.54 19.86 -4.15
CA PHE A 87 5.15 20.51 -5.32
C PHE A 87 6.49 21.21 -5.06
N ASN A 88 6.62 21.97 -3.99
CA ASN A 88 7.81 22.70 -3.51
C ASN A 88 8.43 23.64 -4.57
N LEU A 89 7.58 24.28 -5.41
CA LEU A 89 8.06 25.30 -6.35
C LEU A 89 8.47 26.60 -5.63
N PHE A 90 9.43 27.30 -6.18
CA PHE A 90 9.86 28.61 -5.68
C PHE A 90 8.80 29.64 -6.07
N ASN A 91 7.94 30.05 -5.14
CA ASN A 91 6.79 30.92 -5.40
C ASN A 91 7.13 32.33 -5.88
N HIS A 92 8.34 32.79 -5.62
CA HIS A 92 8.85 34.11 -6.00
C HIS A 92 9.59 34.12 -7.35
N MET A 93 9.59 33.00 -8.06
CA MET A 93 10.24 32.81 -9.35
C MET A 93 9.25 32.38 -10.40
N SER A 94 9.47 32.79 -11.67
CA SER A 94 8.75 32.27 -12.81
C SER A 94 8.94 30.75 -12.98
N ILE A 95 8.10 30.12 -13.78
CA ILE A 95 8.25 28.70 -14.11
C ILE A 95 9.58 28.45 -14.83
N MET A 96 9.95 29.29 -15.77
CA MET A 96 11.25 29.24 -16.45
C MET A 96 12.40 29.30 -15.44
N ASP A 97 12.36 30.24 -14.48
CA ASP A 97 13.39 30.37 -13.46
C ASP A 97 13.45 29.17 -12.51
N ASN A 98 12.29 28.60 -12.15
CA ASN A 98 12.22 27.37 -11.37
C ASN A 98 12.96 26.21 -12.04
N LEU A 99 12.88 26.06 -13.37
CA LEU A 99 13.55 25.01 -14.12
C LEU A 99 15.03 25.32 -14.34
N CYS A 100 15.40 26.59 -14.47
CA CYS A 100 16.77 27.00 -14.81
C CYS A 100 17.72 27.13 -13.62
N ILE A 101 17.20 27.39 -12.40
CA ILE A 101 18.03 27.71 -11.25
C ILE A 101 18.98 26.56 -10.87
N GLY A 102 18.47 25.33 -10.86
CA GLY A 102 19.27 24.12 -10.55
C GLY A 102 20.41 23.94 -11.54
N PRO A 103 20.13 23.78 -12.86
CA PRO A 103 21.16 23.61 -13.90
C PRO A 103 22.22 24.71 -13.88
N THR A 104 21.81 25.96 -13.73
CA THR A 104 22.77 27.10 -13.74
C THR A 104 23.64 27.16 -12.49
N LYS A 105 23.09 26.91 -11.30
CA LYS A 105 23.79 27.05 -10.04
C LYS A 105 24.60 25.82 -9.63
N LEU A 106 24.13 24.62 -9.99
CA LEU A 106 24.68 23.34 -9.51
C LEU A 106 25.41 22.55 -10.60
N LEU A 107 24.96 22.65 -11.88
CA LEU A 107 25.58 21.92 -12.99
C LEU A 107 26.50 22.82 -13.83
N GLY A 108 26.58 24.13 -13.53
CA GLY A 108 27.41 25.09 -14.26
C GLY A 108 26.99 25.39 -15.69
N LYS A 109 25.74 25.05 -16.07
CA LYS A 109 25.17 25.31 -17.39
C LYS A 109 24.93 26.81 -17.58
N SER A 110 25.15 27.32 -18.79
CA SER A 110 24.81 28.67 -19.12
C SER A 110 23.28 28.88 -19.05
N ARG A 111 22.84 30.11 -18.82
CA ARG A 111 21.41 30.44 -18.79
C ARG A 111 20.71 30.02 -20.10
N LYS A 112 21.36 30.24 -21.24
CA LYS A 112 20.82 29.89 -22.56
C LYS A 112 20.62 28.38 -22.75
N GLU A 113 21.56 27.56 -22.27
CA GLU A 113 21.44 26.10 -22.30
C GLU A 113 20.34 25.61 -21.36
N ALA A 114 20.25 26.19 -20.16
CA ALA A 114 19.21 25.87 -19.18
C ALA A 114 17.80 26.23 -19.71
N GLU A 115 17.63 27.40 -20.33
CA GLU A 115 16.36 27.83 -20.94
C GLU A 115 15.94 26.93 -22.11
N LYS A 116 16.87 26.55 -22.98
CA LYS A 116 16.60 25.61 -24.07
C LYS A 116 16.05 24.28 -23.50
N ARG A 117 16.75 23.72 -22.51
CA ARG A 117 16.32 22.47 -21.87
C ARG A 117 15.00 22.62 -21.13
N ALA A 118 14.78 23.76 -20.46
CA ALA A 118 13.53 24.05 -19.76
C ALA A 118 12.36 24.09 -20.73
N LEU A 119 12.47 24.70 -21.92
CA LEU A 119 11.43 24.72 -22.94
C LEU A 119 11.11 23.31 -23.44
N GLU A 120 12.10 22.49 -23.76
CA GLU A 120 11.90 21.07 -24.14
C GLU A 120 11.11 20.30 -23.07
N LEU A 121 11.42 20.53 -21.78
CA LEU A 121 10.73 19.89 -20.66
C LEU A 121 9.31 20.43 -20.46
N LEU A 122 9.10 21.72 -20.67
CA LEU A 122 7.77 22.34 -20.62
C LEU A 122 6.87 21.84 -21.76
N GLU A 123 7.43 21.64 -22.96
CA GLU A 123 6.72 21.00 -24.07
C GLU A 123 6.35 19.55 -23.73
N MET A 124 7.31 18.78 -23.17
CA MET A 124 7.08 17.39 -22.74
C MET A 124 5.92 17.27 -21.74
N VAL A 125 5.79 18.21 -20.80
CA VAL A 125 4.70 18.21 -19.81
C VAL A 125 3.46 18.99 -20.26
N GLY A 126 3.43 19.51 -21.52
CA GLY A 126 2.29 20.21 -22.11
C GLY A 126 2.00 21.58 -21.49
N LEU A 127 3.05 22.32 -21.07
CA LEU A 127 2.94 23.60 -20.37
C LEU A 127 3.93 24.66 -20.91
N ALA A 128 4.29 24.59 -22.20
CA ALA A 128 5.23 25.52 -22.81
C ALA A 128 4.78 26.99 -22.72
N GLU A 129 3.46 27.23 -22.83
CA GLU A 129 2.84 28.56 -22.76
C GLU A 129 2.86 29.15 -21.34
N LYS A 130 3.25 28.36 -20.33
CA LYS A 130 3.34 28.79 -18.92
C LYS A 130 4.76 29.17 -18.47
N ALA A 131 5.70 29.26 -19.41
CA ALA A 131 7.11 29.54 -19.08
C ALA A 131 7.31 30.79 -18.20
N ASP A 132 6.61 31.87 -18.52
CA ASP A 132 6.70 33.14 -17.79
C ASP A 132 5.69 33.28 -16.64
N ALA A 133 4.82 32.28 -16.45
CA ALA A 133 3.85 32.28 -15.36
C ALA A 133 4.51 32.10 -13.98
N MET A 134 3.82 32.59 -12.95
CA MET A 134 4.19 32.34 -11.55
C MET A 134 3.48 31.08 -11.04
N PRO A 135 4.06 30.34 -10.05
CA PRO A 135 3.42 29.16 -9.47
C PRO A 135 2.00 29.40 -8.95
N SER A 136 1.70 30.61 -8.45
CA SER A 136 0.36 30.97 -7.97
C SER A 136 -0.73 30.97 -9.05
N GLN A 137 -0.34 31.05 -10.32
CA GLN A 137 -1.24 31.08 -11.48
C GLN A 137 -1.55 29.70 -12.05
N LEU A 138 -1.01 28.62 -11.42
CA LEU A 138 -1.15 27.25 -11.89
C LEU A 138 -2.11 26.43 -11.02
N SER A 139 -2.83 25.50 -11.65
CA SER A 139 -3.58 24.47 -10.94
C SER A 139 -2.63 23.48 -10.22
N GLY A 140 -3.16 22.67 -9.29
CA GLY A 140 -2.38 21.64 -8.58
C GLY A 140 -1.69 20.68 -9.53
N GLY A 141 -2.39 20.14 -10.53
CA GLY A 141 -1.83 19.23 -11.53
C GLY A 141 -0.76 19.89 -12.40
N GLN A 142 -0.95 21.16 -12.78
CA GLN A 142 0.08 21.94 -13.50
C GLN A 142 1.33 22.12 -12.63
N LYS A 143 1.17 22.50 -11.35
CA LYS A 143 2.30 22.61 -10.41
C LYS A 143 3.08 21.31 -10.27
N GLN A 144 2.37 20.17 -10.22
CA GLN A 144 3.02 18.87 -10.11
C GLN A 144 3.80 18.52 -11.38
N ARG A 145 3.23 18.75 -12.55
CA ARG A 145 3.94 18.55 -13.84
C ARG A 145 5.18 19.44 -13.95
N ILE A 146 5.11 20.68 -13.49
CA ILE A 146 6.27 21.58 -13.41
C ILE A 146 7.31 21.07 -12.39
N ALA A 147 6.89 20.53 -11.24
CA ALA A 147 7.80 19.94 -10.26
C ALA A 147 8.56 18.73 -10.85
N ILE A 148 7.89 17.91 -11.68
CA ILE A 148 8.52 16.83 -12.44
C ILE A 148 9.51 17.41 -13.47
N ALA A 149 9.11 18.39 -14.26
CA ALA A 149 9.97 19.04 -15.24
C ALA A 149 11.22 19.67 -14.59
N ARG A 150 11.04 20.33 -13.43
CA ARG A 150 12.16 20.89 -12.64
C ARG A 150 13.09 19.79 -12.13
N CYS A 151 12.56 18.65 -11.70
CA CYS A 151 13.36 17.51 -11.32
C CYS A 151 14.20 17.02 -12.51
N LEU A 152 13.58 16.86 -13.68
CA LEU A 152 14.22 16.39 -14.91
C LEU A 152 15.25 17.39 -15.47
N SER A 153 15.14 18.70 -15.18
CA SER A 153 16.11 19.72 -15.63
C SER A 153 17.51 19.50 -15.05
N MET A 154 17.61 18.77 -13.92
CA MET A 154 18.86 18.36 -13.29
C MET A 154 19.49 17.11 -13.91
N GLU A 155 18.86 16.49 -14.91
CA GLU A 155 19.30 15.25 -15.56
C GLU A 155 19.60 14.11 -14.55
N PRO A 156 18.65 13.79 -13.66
CA PRO A 156 18.88 12.80 -12.62
C PRO A 156 18.99 11.38 -13.18
N GLU A 157 19.77 10.52 -12.50
CA GLU A 157 19.88 9.09 -12.80
C GLU A 157 18.74 8.27 -12.17
N ILE A 158 18.12 8.80 -11.10
CA ILE A 158 16.98 8.22 -10.40
C ILE A 158 16.02 9.32 -9.95
N ILE A 159 14.73 9.03 -9.96
CA ILE A 159 13.69 9.93 -9.44
C ILE A 159 12.94 9.27 -8.30
N LEU A 160 12.83 9.98 -7.19
CA LEU A 160 12.08 9.61 -6.01
C LEU A 160 10.75 10.38 -5.99
N PHE A 161 9.62 9.68 -5.98
CA PHE A 161 8.29 10.28 -5.94
C PHE A 161 7.63 10.02 -4.59
N ASP A 162 7.35 11.07 -3.82
CA ASP A 162 6.67 11.01 -2.53
C ASP A 162 5.21 11.41 -2.70
N GLU A 163 4.33 10.42 -2.92
CA GLU A 163 2.88 10.58 -3.13
C GLU A 163 2.52 11.67 -4.16
N PRO A 164 2.94 11.55 -5.42
CA PRO A 164 2.88 12.62 -6.40
C PRO A 164 1.47 13.07 -6.78
N THR A 165 0.43 12.36 -6.37
CA THR A 165 -0.97 12.64 -6.72
C THR A 165 -1.87 12.99 -5.52
N SER A 166 -1.40 12.80 -4.29
CA SER A 166 -2.25 12.91 -3.08
C SER A 166 -2.78 14.32 -2.78
N ALA A 167 -2.15 15.36 -3.33
CA ALA A 167 -2.59 16.75 -3.20
C ALA A 167 -3.38 17.26 -4.44
N LEU A 168 -3.83 16.35 -5.32
CA LEU A 168 -4.49 16.68 -6.57
C LEU A 168 -5.98 16.31 -6.56
N ASP A 169 -6.78 17.08 -7.29
CA ASP A 169 -8.14 16.69 -7.62
C ASP A 169 -8.13 15.43 -8.51
N PRO A 170 -9.11 14.52 -8.38
CA PRO A 170 -9.16 13.27 -9.14
C PRO A 170 -9.04 13.44 -10.66
N THR A 171 -9.57 14.56 -11.19
CA THR A 171 -9.51 14.88 -12.64
C THR A 171 -8.09 15.15 -13.14
N MET A 172 -7.18 15.58 -12.26
CA MET A 172 -5.79 15.93 -12.61
C MET A 172 -4.82 14.77 -12.39
N VAL A 173 -5.22 13.73 -11.66
CA VAL A 173 -4.37 12.57 -11.31
C VAL A 173 -3.89 11.84 -12.56
N SER A 174 -4.78 11.61 -13.54
CA SER A 174 -4.48 10.85 -14.76
C SER A 174 -3.36 11.46 -15.60
N GLU A 175 -3.31 12.80 -15.69
CA GLU A 175 -2.28 13.52 -16.46
C GLU A 175 -0.89 13.37 -15.83
N VAL A 176 -0.80 13.51 -14.50
CA VAL A 176 0.46 13.36 -13.76
C VAL A 176 0.96 11.91 -13.84
N LEU A 177 0.08 10.92 -13.63
CA LEU A 177 0.41 9.51 -13.74
C LEU A 177 0.82 9.13 -15.16
N GLY A 178 0.19 9.72 -16.19
CA GLY A 178 0.58 9.57 -17.59
C GLY A 178 2.01 10.03 -17.85
N GLY A 179 2.41 11.17 -17.30
CA GLY A 179 3.77 11.68 -17.37
C GLY A 179 4.79 10.74 -16.70
N ILE A 180 4.49 10.23 -15.52
CA ILE A 180 5.37 9.28 -14.80
C ILE A 180 5.47 7.96 -15.59
N ARG A 181 4.37 7.47 -16.17
CA ARG A 181 4.38 6.26 -17.02
C ARG A 181 5.29 6.44 -18.24
N SER A 182 5.28 7.60 -18.88
CA SER A 182 6.17 7.92 -20.00
C SER A 182 7.64 7.86 -19.58
N LEU A 183 8.00 8.35 -18.40
CA LEU A 183 9.38 8.25 -17.87
C LEU A 183 9.79 6.80 -17.60
N ALA A 184 8.87 5.96 -17.10
CA ALA A 184 9.10 4.53 -16.92
C ALA A 184 9.42 3.83 -18.26
N GLN A 185 8.64 4.12 -19.29
CA GLN A 185 8.85 3.56 -20.64
C GLN A 185 10.18 3.99 -21.27
N GLN A 186 10.72 5.15 -20.88
CA GLN A 186 12.03 5.64 -21.29
C GLN A 186 13.20 5.00 -20.51
N GLY A 187 12.91 4.07 -19.57
CA GLY A 187 13.92 3.37 -18.78
C GLY A 187 14.47 4.15 -17.60
N MET A 188 13.75 5.20 -17.15
CA MET A 188 14.14 5.96 -15.96
C MET A 188 14.06 5.09 -14.71
N THR A 189 15.08 5.13 -13.87
CA THR A 189 15.05 4.48 -12.55
C THR A 189 14.18 5.29 -11.61
N MET A 190 13.20 4.66 -10.98
CA MET A 190 12.25 5.38 -10.11
C MET A 190 11.91 4.60 -8.85
N VAL A 191 11.72 5.33 -7.74
CA VAL A 191 11.06 4.81 -6.53
C VAL A 191 9.85 5.68 -6.24
N ILE A 192 8.67 5.09 -6.19
CA ILE A 192 7.39 5.80 -6.15
C ILE A 192 6.60 5.35 -4.92
N VAL A 193 6.45 6.23 -3.93
CA VAL A 193 5.45 6.03 -2.86
C VAL A 193 4.10 6.46 -3.40
N THR A 194 3.11 5.57 -3.40
CA THR A 194 1.78 5.86 -3.97
C THR A 194 0.68 5.07 -3.30
N HIS A 195 -0.53 5.64 -3.31
CA HIS A 195 -1.80 4.98 -2.99
C HIS A 195 -2.60 4.58 -4.25
N GLU A 196 -2.09 4.88 -5.43
CA GLU A 196 -2.70 4.55 -6.72
C GLU A 196 -2.36 3.11 -7.12
N MET A 197 -3.13 2.13 -6.63
CA MET A 197 -2.82 0.70 -6.77
C MET A 197 -2.78 0.24 -8.23
N ARG A 198 -3.73 0.72 -9.09
CA ARG A 198 -3.75 0.39 -10.53
C ARG A 198 -2.49 0.91 -11.22
N PHE A 199 -2.13 2.16 -10.93
CA PHE A 199 -0.92 2.75 -11.48
C PHE A 199 0.34 1.99 -11.02
N ALA A 200 0.48 1.70 -9.74
CA ALA A 200 1.59 0.91 -9.20
C ALA A 200 1.72 -0.44 -9.89
N ARG A 201 0.60 -1.14 -10.13
CA ARG A 201 0.56 -2.41 -10.85
C ARG A 201 1.04 -2.28 -12.30
N ASP A 202 0.59 -1.23 -13.00
CA ASP A 202 0.82 -1.07 -14.44
C ASP A 202 2.22 -0.56 -14.77
N VAL A 203 2.87 0.19 -13.86
CA VAL A 203 4.12 0.90 -14.17
C VAL A 203 5.35 0.25 -13.57
N SER A 204 5.19 -0.52 -12.49
CA SER A 204 6.32 -1.00 -11.71
C SER A 204 6.90 -2.29 -12.25
N THR A 205 8.21 -2.43 -12.11
CA THR A 205 8.92 -3.70 -12.31
C THR A 205 8.93 -4.53 -11.03
N ARG A 206 8.85 -3.85 -9.86
CA ARG A 206 8.81 -4.47 -8.53
C ARG A 206 7.97 -3.62 -7.56
N ILE A 207 7.28 -4.29 -6.66
CA ILE A 207 6.49 -3.69 -5.58
C ILE A 207 7.15 -4.00 -4.24
N LEU A 208 7.27 -3.01 -3.37
CA LEU A 208 7.60 -3.18 -1.97
C LEU A 208 6.36 -2.88 -1.14
N TYR A 209 5.81 -3.89 -0.48
CA TYR A 209 4.77 -3.68 0.51
C TYR A 209 5.40 -3.43 1.87
N MET A 210 5.22 -2.20 2.40
CA MET A 210 5.73 -1.81 3.71
C MET A 210 4.63 -1.85 4.76
N ASP A 211 4.92 -2.52 5.87
CA ASP A 211 4.08 -2.54 7.06
C ASP A 211 4.95 -2.55 8.32
N GLN A 212 4.50 -1.86 9.39
CA GLN A 212 5.19 -1.77 10.68
C GLN A 212 6.67 -1.39 10.61
N GLY A 213 7.04 -0.56 9.63
CA GLY A 213 8.41 -0.06 9.47
C GLY A 213 9.38 -1.01 8.78
N ILE A 214 8.92 -2.13 8.25
CA ILE A 214 9.71 -3.10 7.48
C ILE A 214 9.21 -3.22 6.04
N VAL A 215 10.04 -3.74 5.14
CA VAL A 215 9.57 -4.30 3.88
C VAL A 215 9.00 -5.68 4.20
N TYR A 216 7.68 -5.73 4.37
CA TYR A 216 6.99 -6.94 4.80
C TYR A 216 6.94 -7.99 3.69
N GLU A 217 6.69 -7.55 2.44
CA GLU A 217 6.70 -8.41 1.26
C GLU A 217 7.19 -7.63 0.04
N GLU A 218 7.93 -8.29 -0.84
CA GLU A 218 8.34 -7.72 -2.12
C GLU A 218 8.18 -8.75 -3.25
N GLY A 219 7.94 -8.27 -4.46
CA GLY A 219 7.76 -9.15 -5.62
C GLY A 219 7.38 -8.36 -6.86
N THR A 220 7.11 -9.09 -7.95
CA THR A 220 6.55 -8.49 -9.16
C THR A 220 5.13 -7.96 -8.88
N PRO A 221 4.61 -7.03 -9.72
CA PRO A 221 3.22 -6.59 -9.59
C PRO A 221 2.23 -7.75 -9.56
N GLU A 222 2.41 -8.76 -10.41
CA GLU A 222 1.56 -9.95 -10.45
C GLU A 222 1.58 -10.71 -9.11
N GLN A 223 2.78 -10.96 -8.56
CA GLN A 223 2.91 -11.64 -7.27
C GLN A 223 2.20 -10.90 -6.14
N ILE A 224 2.40 -9.58 -6.03
CA ILE A 224 1.86 -8.79 -4.93
C ILE A 224 0.36 -8.52 -5.07
N PHE A 225 -0.13 -8.25 -6.29
CA PHE A 225 -1.53 -7.86 -6.50
C PHE A 225 -2.49 -9.02 -6.76
N GLU A 226 -1.99 -10.15 -7.31
CA GLU A 226 -2.83 -11.31 -7.64
C GLU A 226 -2.57 -12.49 -6.69
N HIS A 227 -1.30 -12.71 -6.30
CA HIS A 227 -0.89 -13.88 -5.53
C HIS A 227 -0.05 -13.52 -4.30
N PRO A 228 -0.51 -12.58 -3.43
CA PRO A 228 0.24 -12.19 -2.24
C PRO A 228 0.43 -13.39 -1.31
N GLN A 229 1.68 -13.66 -0.93
CA GLN A 229 2.04 -14.80 -0.10
C GLN A 229 1.79 -14.54 1.39
N LYS A 230 1.90 -13.27 1.79
CA LYS A 230 1.79 -12.90 3.21
C LYS A 230 0.41 -12.32 3.54
N GLU A 231 -0.13 -12.72 4.68
CA GLU A 231 -1.48 -12.39 5.12
C GLU A 231 -1.78 -10.88 5.12
N ARG A 232 -0.89 -10.07 5.68
CA ARG A 232 -1.10 -8.61 5.75
C ARG A 232 -1.12 -7.95 4.38
N THR A 233 -0.29 -8.44 3.44
CA THR A 233 -0.31 -7.98 2.05
C THR A 233 -1.65 -8.32 1.41
N ARG A 234 -2.13 -9.56 1.59
CA ARG A 234 -3.44 -10.02 1.08
C ARG A 234 -4.59 -9.18 1.63
N VAL A 235 -4.59 -8.92 2.94
CA VAL A 235 -5.59 -8.07 3.60
C VAL A 235 -5.58 -6.65 3.02
N PHE A 236 -4.40 -6.06 2.87
CA PHE A 236 -4.26 -4.72 2.32
C PHE A 236 -4.70 -4.62 0.85
N ILE A 237 -4.23 -5.55 -0.01
CA ILE A 237 -4.51 -5.54 -1.46
C ILE A 237 -5.99 -5.79 -1.74
N ASN A 238 -6.60 -6.72 -1.01
CA ASN A 238 -8.01 -7.06 -1.18
C ASN A 238 -8.95 -6.13 -0.41
N ARG A 239 -8.40 -5.16 0.33
CA ARG A 239 -9.19 -4.26 1.20
C ARG A 239 -10.12 -5.06 2.11
N ILE A 240 -9.55 -6.09 2.74
CA ILE A 240 -10.32 -6.95 3.64
C ILE A 240 -10.62 -6.18 4.92
N ARG A 241 -11.89 -6.24 5.34
CA ARG A 241 -12.42 -5.68 6.58
C ARG A 241 -12.92 -6.82 7.44
N ASP A 242 -12.57 -6.82 8.71
CA ASP A 242 -12.92 -7.88 9.64
C ASP A 242 -13.73 -7.31 10.82
N TYR A 243 -14.76 -8.05 11.24
CA TYR A 243 -15.41 -7.92 12.53
C TYR A 243 -15.14 -9.21 13.30
N HIS A 244 -14.50 -9.08 14.46
CA HIS A 244 -14.09 -10.21 15.29
C HIS A 244 -14.89 -10.26 16.59
N TYR A 245 -15.38 -11.45 16.93
CA TYR A 245 -16.13 -11.70 18.16
C TYR A 245 -15.67 -13.02 18.82
N PRO A 246 -15.04 -12.95 20.03
CA PRO A 246 -14.59 -14.15 20.73
C PRO A 246 -15.75 -14.80 21.50
N ILE A 247 -15.96 -16.11 21.35
CA ILE A 247 -16.98 -16.90 22.01
C ILE A 247 -16.31 -17.89 22.95
N CYS A 248 -16.46 -17.66 24.26
CA CYS A 248 -15.80 -18.48 25.28
C CYS A 248 -16.71 -19.57 25.86
N SER A 249 -18.02 -19.49 25.65
CA SER A 249 -18.97 -20.48 26.14
C SER A 249 -20.31 -20.38 25.39
N ARG A 250 -21.20 -21.36 25.56
CA ARG A 250 -22.59 -21.32 25.03
C ARG A 250 -23.43 -20.15 25.55
N LYS A 251 -23.03 -19.53 26.66
CA LYS A 251 -23.71 -18.34 27.24
C LYS A 251 -23.12 -17.03 26.72
N TYR A 252 -22.79 -16.98 25.43
CA TYR A 252 -22.38 -15.73 24.80
C TYR A 252 -23.58 -14.81 24.56
N ASP A 253 -23.32 -13.50 24.44
CA ASP A 253 -24.37 -12.51 24.17
C ASP A 253 -24.69 -12.49 22.66
N LEU A 254 -25.74 -13.21 22.28
CA LEU A 254 -26.21 -13.28 20.89
C LEU A 254 -26.63 -11.91 20.36
N TYR A 255 -27.26 -11.07 21.21
CA TYR A 255 -27.69 -9.73 20.79
C TYR A 255 -26.50 -8.82 20.52
N GLN A 256 -25.46 -8.90 21.33
CA GLN A 256 -24.21 -8.16 21.10
C GLN A 256 -23.52 -8.61 19.80
N LEU A 257 -23.46 -9.91 19.56
CA LEU A 257 -22.89 -10.47 18.32
C LEU A 257 -23.65 -9.97 17.09
N GLN A 258 -24.99 -10.12 17.09
CA GLN A 258 -25.84 -9.69 15.98
C GLN A 258 -25.79 -8.19 15.74
N ALA A 259 -25.85 -7.37 16.81
CA ALA A 259 -25.74 -5.91 16.71
C ALA A 259 -24.37 -5.49 16.13
N GLY A 260 -23.29 -6.17 16.53
CA GLY A 260 -21.95 -5.91 16.01
C GLY A 260 -21.81 -6.26 14.53
N MET A 261 -22.33 -7.41 14.09
CA MET A 261 -22.36 -7.82 12.67
C MET A 261 -23.21 -6.86 11.83
N MET A 262 -24.38 -6.46 12.33
CA MET A 262 -25.24 -5.49 11.65
C MET A 262 -24.54 -4.13 11.51
N HIS A 263 -23.92 -3.62 12.57
CA HIS A 263 -23.15 -2.39 12.52
C HIS A 263 -21.99 -2.45 11.52
N PHE A 264 -21.28 -3.58 11.48
CA PHE A 264 -20.24 -3.83 10.49
C PHE A 264 -20.81 -3.77 9.07
N CYS A 265 -21.89 -4.49 8.78
CA CYS A 265 -22.51 -4.48 7.45
C CYS A 265 -22.99 -3.07 7.03
N GLN A 266 -23.63 -2.33 7.94
CA GLN A 266 -24.07 -0.96 7.71
C GLN A 266 -22.89 0.00 7.44
N ARG A 267 -21.80 -0.14 8.17
CA ARG A 267 -20.59 0.66 8.02
C ARG A 267 -19.98 0.53 6.61
N TYR A 268 -20.11 -0.63 5.99
CA TYR A 268 -19.59 -0.89 4.65
C TYR A 268 -20.68 -0.92 3.58
N PHE A 269 -21.85 -0.35 3.89
CA PHE A 269 -22.98 -0.19 2.96
C PHE A 269 -23.43 -1.48 2.28
N LEU A 270 -23.34 -2.62 2.98
CA LEU A 270 -23.77 -3.90 2.46
C LEU A 270 -25.29 -3.94 2.34
N PRO A 271 -25.86 -4.55 1.28
CA PRO A 271 -27.30 -4.67 1.07
C PRO A 271 -28.01 -5.35 2.26
N GLN A 272 -29.28 -5.02 2.49
CA GLN A 272 -30.05 -5.58 3.59
C GLN A 272 -30.22 -7.11 3.46
N SER A 273 -30.32 -7.61 2.22
CA SER A 273 -30.33 -9.05 1.93
C SER A 273 -29.07 -9.77 2.43
N VAL A 274 -27.91 -9.14 2.25
CA VAL A 274 -26.62 -9.66 2.73
C VAL A 274 -26.57 -9.63 4.26
N GLN A 275 -27.04 -8.54 4.88
CA GLN A 275 -27.10 -8.43 6.34
C GLN A 275 -27.91 -9.57 6.96
N PHE A 276 -29.09 -9.85 6.41
CA PHE A 276 -29.95 -10.95 6.86
C PHE A 276 -29.28 -12.33 6.69
N ARG A 277 -28.67 -12.58 5.53
CA ARG A 277 -27.96 -13.85 5.25
C ARG A 277 -26.80 -14.09 6.19
N VAL A 278 -25.99 -13.05 6.50
CA VAL A 278 -24.87 -13.12 7.46
C VAL A 278 -25.37 -13.47 8.86
N GLN A 279 -26.46 -12.86 9.32
CA GLN A 279 -27.04 -13.15 10.63
C GLN A 279 -27.55 -14.59 10.70
N LEU A 280 -28.34 -15.01 9.70
CA LEU A 280 -28.87 -16.36 9.63
C LEU A 280 -27.75 -17.40 9.59
N LEU A 281 -26.72 -17.18 8.75
CA LEU A 281 -25.56 -18.07 8.68
C LEU A 281 -24.85 -18.19 10.04
N ALA A 282 -24.64 -17.08 10.73
CA ALA A 282 -23.97 -17.10 12.02
C ALA A 282 -24.77 -17.86 13.08
N GLU A 283 -26.11 -17.71 13.10
CA GLU A 283 -27.01 -18.44 14.00
C GLU A 283 -26.95 -19.94 13.75
N GLU A 284 -27.11 -20.39 12.52
CA GLU A 284 -27.11 -21.80 12.15
C GLU A 284 -25.73 -22.45 12.39
N VAL A 285 -24.67 -21.80 11.96
CA VAL A 285 -23.32 -22.32 12.14
C VAL A 285 -22.96 -22.44 13.62
N LEU A 286 -23.35 -21.49 14.48
CA LEU A 286 -23.09 -21.56 15.92
C LEU A 286 -23.89 -22.66 16.63
N GLN A 287 -25.00 -23.13 16.08
CA GLN A 287 -25.70 -24.30 16.61
C GLN A 287 -24.95 -25.61 16.33
N LEU A 288 -24.14 -25.65 15.27
CA LEU A 288 -23.37 -26.82 14.87
C LEU A 288 -22.02 -26.96 15.62
N VAL A 289 -21.62 -25.92 16.37
CA VAL A 289 -20.27 -25.89 16.98
C VAL A 289 -20.26 -26.47 18.39
N PRO A 290 -19.30 -27.35 18.73
CA PRO A 290 -19.15 -27.90 20.07
C PRO A 290 -18.44 -26.91 21.01
N PHE A 291 -19.19 -26.16 21.80
CA PHE A 291 -18.68 -25.19 22.76
C PHE A 291 -17.90 -25.79 23.93
N ASP A 292 -18.02 -27.09 24.15
CA ASP A 292 -17.30 -27.86 25.17
C ASP A 292 -15.83 -28.16 24.81
N LYS A 293 -15.46 -27.97 23.55
CA LYS A 293 -14.11 -28.23 23.04
C LYS A 293 -13.16 -27.03 23.16
N GLY A 294 -13.63 -25.86 23.57
CA GLY A 294 -12.80 -24.69 23.84
C GLY A 294 -13.31 -23.39 23.23
N LYS A 295 -12.47 -22.36 23.28
CA LYS A 295 -12.78 -21.04 22.74
C LYS A 295 -12.91 -21.05 21.22
N ILE A 296 -13.91 -20.31 20.72
CA ILE A 296 -14.18 -20.11 19.31
C ILE A 296 -13.96 -18.63 19.01
N ASP A 297 -13.23 -18.33 17.97
CA ASP A 297 -13.08 -16.97 17.46
C ASP A 297 -13.88 -16.85 16.16
N LEU A 298 -14.98 -16.09 16.19
CA LEU A 298 -15.81 -15.78 15.03
C LEU A 298 -15.29 -14.52 14.36
N THR A 299 -15.09 -14.55 13.05
CA THR A 299 -14.68 -13.39 12.26
C THR A 299 -15.58 -13.26 11.02
N LEU A 300 -16.32 -12.17 10.94
CA LEU A 300 -17.02 -11.77 9.71
C LEU A 300 -16.05 -10.96 8.87
N ARG A 301 -15.80 -11.40 7.63
CA ARG A 301 -14.80 -10.84 6.72
C ARG A 301 -15.45 -10.34 5.44
N TYR A 302 -15.15 -9.11 5.05
CA TYR A 302 -15.60 -8.50 3.80
C TYR A 302 -14.44 -8.02 2.96
N SER A 303 -14.36 -8.46 1.71
CA SER A 303 -13.40 -7.98 0.71
C SER A 303 -14.05 -6.92 -0.17
N GLU A 304 -13.68 -5.65 0.04
CA GLU A 304 -14.19 -4.54 -0.80
C GLU A 304 -13.78 -4.68 -2.27
N LYS A 305 -12.61 -5.27 -2.55
CA LYS A 305 -12.10 -5.46 -3.92
C LYS A 305 -12.91 -6.49 -4.70
N ASN A 306 -13.25 -7.59 -4.05
CA ASN A 306 -13.88 -8.75 -4.67
C ASN A 306 -15.40 -8.79 -4.45
N GLU A 307 -15.90 -7.88 -3.57
CA GLU A 307 -17.30 -7.85 -3.12
C GLU A 307 -17.75 -9.20 -2.56
N THR A 308 -16.84 -9.86 -1.81
CA THR A 308 -17.12 -11.17 -1.20
C THR A 308 -17.19 -11.05 0.30
N ILE A 309 -18.07 -11.84 0.90
CA ILE A 309 -18.24 -11.95 2.36
C ILE A 309 -18.00 -13.39 2.76
N SER A 310 -17.30 -13.58 3.88
CA SER A 310 -17.17 -14.87 4.53
C SER A 310 -17.37 -14.76 6.04
N LEU A 311 -17.88 -15.83 6.63
CA LEU A 311 -17.89 -16.05 8.07
C LEU A 311 -16.83 -17.11 8.38
N ASP A 312 -15.83 -16.75 9.17
CA ASP A 312 -14.73 -17.63 9.55
C ASP A 312 -14.88 -18.00 11.03
N LEU A 313 -14.76 -19.29 11.34
CA LEU A 313 -14.66 -19.79 12.70
C LEU A 313 -13.29 -20.41 12.92
N LEU A 314 -12.57 -19.95 13.93
CA LEU A 314 -11.33 -20.56 14.39
C LEU A 314 -11.62 -21.28 15.70
N MET A 315 -11.48 -22.62 15.70
CA MET A 315 -11.88 -23.48 16.81
C MET A 315 -10.91 -24.65 16.99
N PRO A 316 -10.90 -25.33 18.16
CA PRO A 316 -10.05 -26.50 18.42
C PRO A 316 -10.34 -27.72 17.56
N VAL A 317 -11.55 -27.82 17.02
CA VAL A 317 -12.02 -28.98 16.23
C VAL A 317 -12.81 -28.46 15.02
N GLY A 318 -12.59 -29.03 13.83
CA GLY A 318 -13.32 -28.67 12.62
C GLY A 318 -14.75 -29.24 12.57
N ILE A 319 -15.61 -28.62 11.77
CA ILE A 319 -17.00 -29.04 11.60
C ILE A 319 -17.11 -30.46 11.04
N VAL A 320 -16.27 -30.81 10.07
CA VAL A 320 -16.26 -32.19 9.50
C VAL A 320 -15.96 -33.23 10.56
N SER A 321 -15.04 -32.93 11.48
CA SER A 321 -14.73 -33.82 12.62
C SER A 321 -15.91 -33.98 13.56
N VAL A 322 -16.67 -32.88 13.79
CA VAL A 322 -17.87 -32.89 14.63
C VAL A 322 -19.01 -33.65 13.98
N LEU A 323 -19.24 -33.47 12.69
CA LEU A 323 -20.28 -34.18 11.93
C LEU A 323 -20.02 -35.71 11.83
N LYS A 324 -18.76 -36.13 11.97
CA LYS A 324 -18.38 -37.56 12.02
C LYS A 324 -18.46 -38.16 13.42
N ASP A 325 -18.69 -37.35 14.46
CA ASP A 325 -18.84 -37.84 15.83
C ASP A 325 -20.17 -38.59 15.95
N LYS A 326 -20.13 -39.83 16.44
CA LYS A 326 -21.29 -40.72 16.58
C LYS A 326 -22.34 -40.21 17.55
N ASP A 327 -21.95 -39.38 18.49
CA ASP A 327 -22.83 -38.78 19.52
C ASP A 327 -23.41 -37.43 19.07
N PHE A 328 -22.94 -36.87 17.96
CA PHE A 328 -23.42 -35.62 17.41
C PHE A 328 -24.54 -35.88 16.36
N LYS A 329 -25.72 -35.36 16.62
CA LYS A 329 -26.84 -35.37 15.67
C LYS A 329 -27.06 -33.95 15.18
N PRO A 330 -26.55 -33.58 14.00
CA PRO A 330 -26.75 -32.26 13.44
C PRO A 330 -28.24 -32.06 13.14
N ASP A 331 -28.70 -30.82 13.29
CA ASP A 331 -30.01 -30.44 12.77
C ASP A 331 -29.90 -30.43 11.22
N GLU A 332 -30.62 -31.38 10.58
CA GLU A 332 -30.65 -31.51 9.12
C GLU A 332 -31.13 -30.23 8.44
N LEU A 333 -32.07 -29.50 9.08
CA LEU A 333 -32.56 -28.23 8.57
C LEU A 333 -31.49 -27.15 8.62
N GLY A 334 -30.79 -27.02 9.74
CA GLY A 334 -29.68 -26.05 9.90
C GLY A 334 -28.55 -26.27 8.89
N MET A 335 -28.14 -27.53 8.66
CA MET A 335 -27.17 -27.87 7.62
C MET A 335 -27.66 -27.49 6.22
N SER A 336 -28.91 -27.77 5.87
CA SER A 336 -29.48 -27.39 4.56
C SER A 336 -29.49 -25.86 4.37
N ILE A 337 -29.75 -25.09 5.44
CA ILE A 337 -29.72 -23.64 5.41
C ILE A 337 -28.29 -23.16 5.16
N VAL A 338 -27.28 -23.69 5.87
CA VAL A 338 -25.88 -23.33 5.68
C VAL A 338 -25.43 -23.62 4.25
N GLU A 339 -25.74 -24.81 3.73
CA GLU A 339 -25.43 -25.18 2.34
C GLU A 339 -26.09 -24.26 1.31
N GLY A 340 -27.34 -23.82 1.58
CA GLY A 340 -28.08 -22.91 0.69
C GLY A 340 -27.60 -21.45 0.77
N LEU A 341 -26.89 -21.05 1.84
CA LEU A 341 -26.36 -19.70 2.00
C LEU A 341 -24.93 -19.53 1.49
N CYS A 342 -24.17 -20.63 1.40
CA CYS A 342 -22.75 -20.63 1.09
C CYS A 342 -22.48 -21.10 -0.33
N SER A 343 -21.60 -20.38 -1.03
CA SER A 343 -21.01 -20.85 -2.30
C SER A 343 -19.91 -21.88 -2.09
N GLU A 344 -19.22 -21.80 -0.93
CA GLU A 344 -18.11 -22.68 -0.59
C GLU A 344 -17.95 -22.76 0.93
N VAL A 345 -17.62 -23.96 1.42
CA VAL A 345 -17.20 -24.18 2.81
C VAL A 345 -15.84 -24.89 2.78
N SER A 346 -14.84 -24.29 3.42
CA SER A 346 -13.48 -24.82 3.45
C SER A 346 -12.98 -24.96 4.89
N GLU A 347 -12.16 -25.99 5.15
CA GLU A 347 -11.49 -26.24 6.43
C GLU A 347 -9.99 -26.30 6.25
N VAL A 348 -9.25 -25.56 7.10
CA VAL A 348 -7.78 -25.53 7.12
C VAL A 348 -7.31 -25.68 8.55
N VAL A 349 -6.36 -26.59 8.76
CA VAL A 349 -5.68 -26.73 10.06
C VAL A 349 -4.54 -25.73 10.14
N GLU A 350 -4.53 -24.95 11.21
CA GLU A 350 -3.50 -23.93 11.48
C GLU A 350 -2.78 -24.26 12.80
N ASP A 351 -1.46 -24.15 12.79
CA ASP A 351 -0.63 -24.37 13.98
C ASP A 351 -0.53 -23.09 14.81
N TYR A 352 -0.92 -23.19 16.08
CA TYR A 352 -0.80 -22.11 17.08
C TYR A 352 0.08 -22.55 18.24
N PRO A 353 0.68 -21.63 19.01
CA PRO A 353 1.50 -21.96 20.18
C PRO A 353 0.76 -22.82 21.23
N GLU A 354 -0.57 -22.70 21.28
CA GLU A 354 -1.46 -23.41 22.21
C GLU A 354 -1.94 -24.77 21.66
N GLY A 355 -1.49 -25.15 20.46
CA GLY A 355 -1.88 -26.36 19.75
C GLY A 355 -2.60 -26.09 18.43
N PRO A 356 -2.81 -27.12 17.60
CA PRO A 356 -3.47 -26.95 16.30
C PRO A 356 -4.93 -26.53 16.49
N ARG A 357 -5.35 -25.56 15.65
CA ARG A 357 -6.74 -25.10 15.56
C ARG A 357 -7.24 -25.26 14.12
N VAL A 358 -8.53 -25.38 13.97
CA VAL A 358 -9.17 -25.52 12.66
C VAL A 358 -9.89 -24.21 12.32
N ARG A 359 -9.55 -23.64 11.19
CA ARG A 359 -10.30 -22.55 10.59
C ARG A 359 -11.33 -23.13 9.62
N VAL A 360 -12.59 -22.84 9.86
CA VAL A 360 -13.68 -23.14 8.92
C VAL A 360 -14.17 -21.83 8.34
N GLN A 361 -14.13 -21.73 7.03
CA GLN A 361 -14.58 -20.56 6.29
C GLN A 361 -15.85 -20.88 5.52
N PHE A 362 -16.86 -20.05 5.71
CA PHE A 362 -18.15 -20.08 5.02
C PHE A 362 -18.22 -18.88 4.09
N ALA A 363 -17.99 -19.08 2.79
CA ALA A 363 -18.12 -18.04 1.79
C ALA A 363 -19.59 -17.89 1.38
N LEU A 364 -20.17 -16.69 1.57
CA LEU A 364 -21.54 -16.44 1.14
C LEU A 364 -21.61 -16.31 -0.39
N GLU A 365 -22.70 -16.81 -0.95
CA GLU A 365 -23.03 -16.61 -2.36
C GLU A 365 -23.13 -15.12 -2.71
N LYS A 366 -22.59 -14.71 -3.85
CA LYS A 366 -22.82 -13.36 -4.37
C LYS A 366 -24.30 -13.18 -4.66
N THR A 367 -24.93 -12.17 -4.08
CA THR A 367 -26.24 -11.70 -4.52
C THR A 367 -26.05 -10.84 -5.75
N GLU A 368 -26.74 -11.20 -6.84
CA GLU A 368 -26.92 -10.33 -8.00
C GLU A 368 -27.57 -8.99 -7.64
#